data_6098b9e81610a867068973df86f5cbc4
#
_entry.id   6098b9e81610a867068973df86f5cbc4
#
_cell.length_a   1.000
_cell.length_b   1.000
_cell.length_c   1.000
_cell.angle_alpha   90.00
_cell.angle_beta   90.00
_cell.angle_gamma   90.00
#
_symmetry.space_group_name_H-M   'P 1'
#
loop_
_entity.id
_entity.type
_entity.pdbx_description
1 polymer ?
#
loop_
_entity_poly.entity_id
_entity_poly.type
_entity_poly.pdbx_seq_one_letter_code
_entity_poly.pdbx_strand_id
1 'polypeptide(L)'
;MSLREESFSTVFSHALRGEPCRVVGLDSVPSPLPMADWIREPDLADHELVSLCDGPTIDIGCGPGRLAATLASRGHIVLGIDIVHEAVHQTRERGVAALRRDVWDTLPGEGRWATALLADGNVGIGGDPVALLRRAREVLDPRGRVVVEVAPPGVPHAVRWATIECADARSKPFRWAVLGVDDVARVAAEAGLVAGEPRRLSDPDRWCVVLEEPS
;
A
#
# COMPACT_ATOMS: atom_id res chain seq x y z
N MET A 1 1.35 32.01 -8.94
CA MET A 1 2.30 31.81 -7.82
C MET A 1 3.01 30.50 -8.06
N SER A 2 4.33 30.42 -7.85
CA SER A 2 5.07 29.14 -7.94
C SER A 2 4.78 28.32 -6.69
N LEU A 3 4.42 27.03 -6.87
CA LEU A 3 4.25 26.12 -5.73
C LEU A 3 5.59 25.90 -5.03
N ARG A 4 5.56 25.87 -3.71
CA ARG A 4 6.76 25.59 -2.89
C ARG A 4 7.06 24.10 -2.92
N GLU A 5 8.27 23.71 -3.30
CA GLU A 5 8.68 22.32 -3.31
C GLU A 5 9.00 21.83 -1.88
N GLU A 6 8.38 20.71 -1.48
CA GLU A 6 8.54 20.10 -0.16
C GLU A 6 8.74 18.58 -0.26
N SER A 7 8.97 17.90 0.86
CA SER A 7 9.06 16.43 0.87
C SER A 7 7.69 15.81 0.56
N PHE A 8 7.68 14.59 0.01
CA PHE A 8 6.45 13.80 -0.18
C PHE A 8 5.66 13.71 1.13
N SER A 9 6.33 13.33 2.24
CA SER A 9 5.67 13.16 3.54
C SER A 9 5.03 14.45 4.06
N THR A 10 5.65 15.61 3.80
CA THR A 10 5.07 16.90 4.22
C THR A 10 3.78 17.17 3.45
N VAL A 11 3.83 17.09 2.11
CA VAL A 11 2.66 17.41 1.28
C VAL A 11 1.54 16.39 1.48
N PHE A 12 1.86 15.11 1.59
CA PHE A 12 0.86 14.08 1.86
C PHE A 12 0.19 14.24 3.23
N SER A 13 0.93 14.75 4.24
CA SER A 13 0.34 15.09 5.55
C SER A 13 -0.73 16.17 5.46
N HIS A 14 -0.65 17.11 4.52
CA HIS A 14 -1.71 18.09 4.27
C HIS A 14 -2.99 17.39 3.79
N ALA A 15 -2.86 16.45 2.85
CA ALA A 15 -4.00 15.66 2.38
C ALA A 15 -4.67 14.87 3.53
N LEU A 16 -3.88 14.21 4.38
CA LEU A 16 -4.39 13.46 5.53
C LEU A 16 -5.09 14.33 6.56
N ARG A 17 -4.78 15.62 6.63
CA ARG A 17 -5.48 16.61 7.46
C ARG A 17 -6.70 17.23 6.80
N GLY A 18 -7.08 16.74 5.61
CA GLY A 18 -8.29 17.16 4.90
C GLY A 18 -8.09 18.31 3.92
N GLU A 19 -6.85 18.73 3.64
CA GLU A 19 -6.61 19.73 2.62
C GLU A 19 -6.85 19.14 1.22
N PRO A 20 -7.50 19.86 0.27
CA PRO A 20 -7.67 19.37 -1.08
C PRO A 20 -6.34 19.24 -1.79
N CYS A 21 -5.98 18.02 -2.16
CA CYS A 21 -4.74 17.71 -2.86
C CYS A 21 -5.03 16.87 -4.10
N ARG A 22 -4.11 16.94 -5.07
CA ARG A 22 -4.20 16.18 -6.31
C ARG A 22 -2.87 15.51 -6.64
N VAL A 23 -2.93 14.39 -7.31
CA VAL A 23 -1.76 13.75 -7.89
C VAL A 23 -1.62 14.16 -9.35
N VAL A 24 -0.38 14.44 -9.75
CA VAL A 24 -0.02 14.86 -11.11
C VAL A 24 1.01 13.88 -11.64
N GLY A 25 0.78 13.35 -12.84
CA GLY A 25 1.71 12.47 -13.56
C GLY A 25 1.41 10.98 -13.47
N LEU A 26 0.45 10.52 -12.67
CA LEU A 26 -0.02 9.13 -12.72
C LEU A 26 -0.96 8.92 -13.92
N ASP A 27 -1.83 9.87 -14.20
CA ASP A 27 -2.73 9.85 -15.33
C ASP A 27 -2.45 10.99 -16.30
N SER A 28 -3.13 10.99 -17.44
CA SER A 28 -3.03 12.05 -18.43
C SER A 28 -3.55 13.40 -17.93
N VAL A 29 -4.40 13.40 -16.91
CA VAL A 29 -4.98 14.56 -16.25
C VAL A 29 -4.75 14.46 -14.76
N PRO A 30 -4.42 15.54 -14.04
CA PRO A 30 -4.31 15.52 -12.59
C PRO A 30 -5.63 15.06 -11.95
N SER A 31 -5.54 14.11 -11.00
CA SER A 31 -6.69 13.54 -10.30
C SER A 31 -6.65 13.89 -8.81
N PRO A 32 -7.79 14.11 -8.13
CA PRO A 32 -7.83 14.24 -6.69
C PRO A 32 -7.20 13.01 -6.02
N LEU A 33 -6.52 13.21 -4.89
CA LEU A 33 -6.14 12.09 -4.04
C LEU A 33 -7.42 11.47 -3.44
N PRO A 34 -7.57 10.13 -3.45
CA PRO A 34 -8.78 9.46 -2.97
C PRO A 34 -8.83 9.37 -1.44
N MET A 35 -8.62 10.51 -0.77
CA MET A 35 -8.53 10.57 0.69
C MET A 35 -9.79 10.03 1.38
N ALA A 36 -10.98 10.30 0.79
CA ALA A 36 -12.24 9.82 1.31
C ALA A 36 -12.27 8.27 1.40
N ASP A 37 -11.65 7.59 0.43
CA ASP A 37 -11.61 6.12 0.39
C ASP A 37 -10.65 5.55 1.44
N TRP A 38 -9.59 6.28 1.77
CA TRP A 38 -8.61 5.81 2.75
C TRP A 38 -9.00 6.06 4.20
N ILE A 39 -9.73 7.17 4.48
CA ILE A 39 -10.15 7.54 5.85
C ILE A 39 -11.51 6.96 6.26
N ARG A 40 -12.33 6.48 5.30
CA ARG A 40 -13.67 5.92 5.57
C ARG A 40 -13.61 4.71 6.52
N GLU A 41 -14.76 4.33 7.02
CA GLU A 41 -14.92 3.04 7.69
C GLU A 41 -14.73 1.89 6.68
N PRO A 42 -14.25 0.71 7.15
CA PRO A 42 -14.06 -0.45 6.28
C PRO A 42 -15.38 -0.92 5.68
N ASP A 43 -15.36 -1.26 4.40
CA ASP A 43 -16.47 -1.84 3.67
C ASP A 43 -16.33 -3.36 3.49
N LEU A 44 -17.25 -3.97 2.72
CA LEU A 44 -17.23 -5.40 2.47
C LEU A 44 -15.96 -5.84 1.73
N ALA A 45 -15.49 -5.07 0.74
CA ALA A 45 -14.27 -5.39 -0.01
C ALA A 45 -13.03 -5.35 0.89
N ASP A 46 -12.97 -4.41 1.85
CA ASP A 46 -11.91 -4.37 2.87
C ASP A 46 -11.95 -5.61 3.75
N HIS A 47 -13.14 -6.03 4.17
CA HIS A 47 -13.32 -7.24 4.97
C HIS A 47 -12.94 -8.51 4.21
N GLU A 48 -13.20 -8.58 2.91
CA GLU A 48 -12.76 -9.67 2.04
C GLU A 48 -11.23 -9.68 1.88
N LEU A 49 -10.62 -8.52 1.60
CA LEU A 49 -9.18 -8.39 1.46
C LEU A 49 -8.44 -8.86 2.72
N VAL A 50 -8.81 -8.34 3.90
CA VAL A 50 -8.14 -8.71 5.15
C VAL A 50 -8.43 -10.16 5.57
N SER A 51 -9.48 -10.81 5.05
CA SER A 51 -9.73 -12.24 5.29
C SER A 51 -8.69 -13.16 4.65
N LEU A 52 -7.88 -12.66 3.73
CA LEU A 52 -6.77 -13.37 3.09
C LEU A 52 -5.48 -13.30 3.91
N CYS A 53 -5.43 -12.40 4.89
CA CYS A 53 -4.31 -12.29 5.82
C CYS A 53 -4.39 -13.40 6.88
N ASP A 54 -3.24 -13.94 7.24
CA ASP A 54 -3.11 -14.98 8.26
C ASP A 54 -2.05 -14.58 9.28
N GLY A 55 -2.25 -14.93 10.55
CA GLY A 55 -1.30 -14.68 11.63
C GLY A 55 -0.84 -13.23 11.82
N PRO A 56 0.37 -13.03 12.35
CA PRO A 56 0.96 -11.70 12.49
C PRO A 56 1.15 -11.02 11.14
N THR A 57 0.59 -9.81 11.01
CA THR A 57 0.54 -9.09 9.73
C THR A 57 1.28 -7.75 9.81
N ILE A 58 2.13 -7.49 8.82
CA ILE A 58 2.70 -6.16 8.59
C ILE A 58 1.95 -5.46 7.45
N ASP A 59 1.40 -4.27 7.73
CA ASP A 59 0.70 -3.43 6.76
C ASP A 59 1.66 -2.37 6.22
N ILE A 60 2.09 -2.53 4.97
CA ILE A 60 3.13 -1.71 4.31
C ILE A 60 2.47 -0.54 3.60
N GLY A 61 2.76 0.68 4.05
CA GLY A 61 2.06 1.89 3.61
C GLY A 61 0.67 1.96 4.24
N CYS A 62 0.57 1.74 5.55
CA CYS A 62 -0.71 1.60 6.26
C CYS A 62 -1.64 2.83 6.17
N GLY A 63 -1.13 3.97 5.72
CA GLY A 63 -1.92 5.21 5.62
C GLY A 63 -2.59 5.56 6.95
N PRO A 64 -3.88 5.99 6.94
CA PRO A 64 -4.63 6.31 8.14
C PRO A 64 -5.10 5.06 8.93
N GLY A 65 -4.69 3.85 8.55
CA GLY A 65 -4.85 2.63 9.34
C GLY A 65 -6.21 1.93 9.20
N ARG A 66 -6.97 2.17 8.15
CA ARG A 66 -8.28 1.53 7.92
C ARG A 66 -8.19 0.00 7.93
N LEU A 67 -7.29 -0.57 7.16
CA LEU A 67 -7.11 -2.02 7.06
C LEU A 67 -6.37 -2.60 8.28
N ALA A 68 -5.35 -1.91 8.79
CA ALA A 68 -4.65 -2.30 10.01
C ALA A 68 -5.62 -2.40 11.21
N ALA A 69 -6.54 -1.44 11.37
CA ALA A 69 -7.56 -1.47 12.42
C ALA A 69 -8.57 -2.62 12.21
N THR A 70 -8.94 -2.89 10.97
CA THR A 70 -9.83 -4.02 10.63
C THR A 70 -9.20 -5.36 10.99
N LEU A 71 -7.91 -5.55 10.70
CA LEU A 71 -7.14 -6.74 11.10
C LEU A 71 -7.07 -6.87 12.64
N ALA A 72 -6.72 -5.78 13.33
CA ALA A 72 -6.61 -5.77 14.78
C ALA A 72 -7.95 -6.10 15.46
N SER A 73 -9.08 -5.60 14.93
CA SER A 73 -10.43 -5.92 15.46
C SER A 73 -10.80 -7.40 15.29
N ARG A 74 -10.14 -8.11 14.38
CA ARG A 74 -10.29 -9.57 14.19
C ARG A 74 -9.31 -10.40 15.04
N GLY A 75 -8.51 -9.75 15.88
CA GLY A 75 -7.55 -10.40 16.79
C GLY A 75 -6.19 -10.69 16.17
N HIS A 76 -5.87 -10.15 15.01
CA HIS A 76 -4.52 -10.26 14.45
C HIS A 76 -3.53 -9.39 15.22
N ILE A 77 -2.29 -9.85 15.33
CA ILE A 77 -1.15 -9.00 15.71
C ILE A 77 -0.78 -8.19 14.46
N VAL A 78 -0.90 -6.87 14.53
CA VAL A 78 -0.69 -5.99 13.38
C VAL A 78 0.36 -4.93 13.69
N LEU A 79 1.24 -4.68 12.74
CA LEU A 79 2.11 -3.52 12.71
C LEU A 79 1.91 -2.76 11.41
N GLY A 80 1.43 -1.51 11.50
CA GLY A 80 1.45 -0.60 10.35
C GLY A 80 2.80 0.08 10.21
N ILE A 81 3.29 0.23 8.98
CA ILE A 81 4.43 1.09 8.67
C ILE A 81 4.08 2.09 7.59
N ASP A 82 4.54 3.32 7.75
CA ASP A 82 4.39 4.39 6.77
C ASP A 82 5.52 5.41 6.93
N ILE A 83 5.91 6.08 5.85
CA ILE A 83 6.92 7.17 5.90
C ILE A 83 6.30 8.50 6.34
N VAL A 84 4.98 8.63 6.29
CA VAL A 84 4.23 9.84 6.61
C VAL A 84 3.87 9.86 8.09
N HIS A 85 4.34 10.88 8.81
CA HIS A 85 4.09 11.01 10.25
C HIS A 85 2.60 11.04 10.59
N GLU A 86 1.81 11.79 9.82
CA GLU A 86 0.37 11.93 10.00
C GLU A 86 -0.37 10.60 9.84
N ALA A 87 0.01 9.78 8.85
CA ALA A 87 -0.53 8.44 8.63
C ALA A 87 -0.31 7.56 9.87
N VAL A 88 0.91 7.51 10.38
CA VAL A 88 1.24 6.75 11.58
C VAL A 88 0.47 7.26 12.81
N HIS A 89 0.30 8.57 12.94
CA HIS A 89 -0.47 9.17 14.01
C HIS A 89 -1.92 8.71 13.98
N GLN A 90 -2.61 8.84 12.84
CA GLN A 90 -3.99 8.42 12.66
C GLN A 90 -4.18 6.90 12.85
N THR A 91 -3.22 6.08 12.39
CA THR A 91 -3.25 4.63 12.64
C THR A 91 -3.18 4.32 14.13
N ARG A 92 -2.35 5.03 14.89
CA ARG A 92 -2.27 4.87 16.35
C ARG A 92 -3.54 5.34 17.07
N GLU A 93 -4.18 6.40 16.59
CA GLU A 93 -5.48 6.86 17.11
C GLU A 93 -6.58 5.81 16.93
N ARG A 94 -6.48 4.95 15.90
CA ARG A 94 -7.34 3.77 15.72
C ARG A 94 -6.96 2.57 16.62
N GLY A 95 -5.98 2.74 17.54
CA GLY A 95 -5.56 1.72 18.49
C GLY A 95 -4.62 0.66 17.96
N VAL A 96 -4.01 0.87 16.79
CA VAL A 96 -3.07 -0.08 16.16
C VAL A 96 -1.62 0.37 16.35
N ALA A 97 -0.73 -0.59 16.60
CA ALA A 97 0.70 -0.33 16.60
C ALA A 97 1.16 0.11 15.19
N ALA A 98 1.79 1.27 15.10
CA ALA A 98 2.32 1.77 13.84
C ALA A 98 3.66 2.47 14.04
N LEU A 99 4.54 2.39 13.06
CA LEU A 99 5.86 3.00 13.08
C LEU A 99 6.10 3.84 11.83
N ARG A 100 6.69 5.03 12.04
CA ARG A 100 7.22 5.79 10.93
C ARG A 100 8.51 5.14 10.45
N ARG A 101 8.41 4.35 9.37
CA ARG A 101 9.52 3.61 8.77
C ARG A 101 9.35 3.55 7.26
N ASP A 102 10.47 3.64 6.55
CA ASP A 102 10.51 3.22 5.17
C ASP A 102 10.56 1.68 5.12
N VAL A 103 9.89 1.07 4.15
CA VAL A 103 9.90 -0.38 3.96
C VAL A 103 11.32 -0.94 3.72
N TRP A 104 12.23 -0.08 3.24
CA TRP A 104 13.63 -0.41 2.99
C TRP A 104 14.52 -0.35 4.24
N ASP A 105 14.01 0.24 5.33
CA ASP A 105 14.71 0.23 6.62
C ASP A 105 14.62 -1.14 7.28
N THR A 106 15.43 -1.36 8.33
CA THR A 106 15.25 -2.51 9.22
C THR A 106 13.92 -2.39 9.96
N LEU A 107 13.11 -3.44 9.86
CA LEU A 107 11.77 -3.49 10.43
C LEU A 107 11.71 -4.43 11.63
N PRO A 108 10.91 -4.14 12.66
CA PRO A 108 10.70 -5.07 13.77
C PRO A 108 10.11 -6.39 13.27
N GLY A 109 10.64 -7.49 13.76
CA GLY A 109 10.10 -8.82 13.47
C GLY A 109 10.39 -9.35 12.06
N GLU A 110 11.37 -8.81 11.34
CA GLU A 110 11.79 -9.38 10.05
C GLU A 110 12.01 -10.90 10.15
N GLY A 111 11.58 -11.63 9.13
CA GLY A 111 11.61 -13.08 9.07
C GLY A 111 10.56 -13.79 9.94
N ARG A 112 9.61 -13.07 10.56
CA ARG A 112 8.60 -13.62 11.46
C ARG A 112 7.17 -13.21 11.18
N TRP A 113 6.94 -12.40 10.16
CA TRP A 113 5.59 -11.99 9.75
C TRP A 113 4.93 -13.09 8.93
N ALA A 114 3.71 -13.48 9.27
CA ALA A 114 2.97 -14.46 8.49
C ALA A 114 2.33 -13.84 7.25
N THR A 115 1.99 -12.55 7.30
CA THR A 115 1.45 -11.81 6.16
C THR A 115 2.11 -10.44 6.02
N ALA A 116 2.45 -10.06 4.78
CA ALA A 116 2.71 -8.69 4.36
C ALA A 116 1.53 -8.20 3.51
N LEU A 117 0.87 -7.12 3.94
CA LEU A 117 -0.25 -6.53 3.22
C LEU A 117 0.22 -5.32 2.40
N LEU A 118 -0.11 -5.31 1.11
CA LEU A 118 0.12 -4.23 0.15
C LEU A 118 -1.22 -3.86 -0.49
N ALA A 119 -2.00 -3.01 0.18
CA ALA A 119 -3.33 -2.60 -0.27
C ALA A 119 -3.33 -1.21 -0.92
N ASP A 120 -4.48 -0.79 -1.46
CA ASP A 120 -4.71 0.54 -2.04
C ASP A 120 -3.63 0.95 -3.08
N GLY A 121 -3.11 -0.02 -3.85
CA GLY A 121 -2.08 0.20 -4.85
C GLY A 121 -0.65 0.32 -4.30
N ASN A 122 -0.41 0.01 -3.02
CA ASN A 122 0.90 0.13 -2.37
C ASN A 122 1.99 -0.75 -2.99
N VAL A 123 1.64 -1.73 -3.82
CA VAL A 123 2.60 -2.45 -4.66
C VAL A 123 3.39 -1.51 -5.58
N GLY A 124 2.88 -0.29 -5.80
CA GLY A 124 3.53 0.77 -6.57
C GLY A 124 4.60 1.56 -5.83
N ILE A 125 4.77 1.40 -4.53
CA ILE A 125 5.74 2.14 -3.71
C ILE A 125 7.15 2.03 -4.30
N GLY A 126 7.81 3.16 -4.49
CA GLY A 126 9.17 3.24 -5.05
C GLY A 126 9.24 3.02 -6.57
N GLY A 127 8.13 2.64 -7.23
CA GLY A 127 8.06 2.41 -8.67
C GLY A 127 8.81 1.16 -9.15
N ASP A 128 9.04 0.19 -8.27
CA ASP A 128 9.66 -1.10 -8.57
C ASP A 128 8.96 -2.22 -7.81
N PRO A 129 7.86 -2.75 -8.35
CA PRO A 129 7.11 -3.83 -7.70
C PRO A 129 7.93 -5.09 -7.44
N VAL A 130 8.87 -5.42 -8.33
CA VAL A 130 9.74 -6.61 -8.14
C VAL A 130 10.62 -6.43 -6.92
N ALA A 131 11.28 -5.27 -6.79
CA ALA A 131 12.11 -4.99 -5.62
C ALA A 131 11.26 -4.94 -4.34
N LEU A 132 10.08 -4.31 -4.38
CA LEU A 132 9.19 -4.24 -3.23
C LEU A 132 8.68 -5.61 -2.78
N LEU A 133 8.30 -6.49 -3.71
CA LEU A 133 7.86 -7.85 -3.39
C LEU A 133 9.02 -8.70 -2.83
N ARG A 134 10.25 -8.54 -3.34
CA ARG A 134 11.44 -9.16 -2.73
C ARG A 134 11.62 -8.70 -1.29
N ARG A 135 11.49 -7.40 -1.06
CA ARG A 135 11.58 -6.84 0.30
C ARG A 135 10.46 -7.34 1.21
N ALA A 136 9.23 -7.39 0.73
CA ALA A 136 8.10 -7.98 1.46
C ALA A 136 8.38 -9.44 1.84
N ARG A 137 8.96 -10.22 0.92
CA ARG A 137 9.37 -11.60 1.18
C ARG A 137 10.42 -11.71 2.29
N GLU A 138 11.42 -10.80 2.34
CA GLU A 138 12.47 -10.80 3.37
C GLU A 138 11.91 -10.58 4.79
N VAL A 139 10.81 -9.88 4.95
CA VAL A 139 10.18 -9.65 6.26
C VAL A 139 9.28 -10.79 6.70
N LEU A 140 8.87 -11.67 5.78
CA LEU A 140 8.01 -12.82 6.06
C LEU A 140 8.78 -13.98 6.70
N ASP A 141 8.07 -14.80 7.46
CA ASP A 141 8.57 -16.14 7.79
C ASP A 141 8.56 -17.03 6.52
N PRO A 142 9.29 -18.17 6.53
CA PRO A 142 9.41 -19.02 5.34
C PRO A 142 8.08 -19.60 4.80
N ARG A 143 6.99 -19.49 5.52
CA ARG A 143 5.65 -19.93 5.11
C ARG A 143 4.69 -18.75 5.02
N GLY A 144 5.22 -17.53 5.12
CA GLY A 144 4.45 -16.30 5.02
C GLY A 144 3.99 -16.02 3.60
N ARG A 145 3.05 -15.10 3.50
CA ARG A 145 2.45 -14.70 2.22
C ARG A 145 2.40 -13.19 2.06
N VAL A 146 2.39 -12.72 0.82
CA VAL A 146 2.04 -11.34 0.50
C VAL A 146 0.59 -11.31 0.02
N VAL A 147 -0.24 -10.51 0.65
CA VAL A 147 -1.57 -10.17 0.14
C VAL A 147 -1.45 -8.83 -0.57
N VAL A 148 -1.66 -8.83 -1.87
CA VAL A 148 -1.45 -7.63 -2.70
C VAL A 148 -2.72 -7.24 -3.42
N GLU A 149 -3.09 -5.97 -3.33
CA GLU A 149 -4.13 -5.38 -4.14
C GLU A 149 -3.51 -4.84 -5.44
N VAL A 150 -4.14 -5.16 -6.56
CA VAL A 150 -3.64 -4.86 -7.91
C VAL A 150 -4.74 -4.18 -8.74
N ALA A 151 -4.35 -3.50 -9.80
CA ALA A 151 -5.29 -2.89 -10.72
C ALA A 151 -6.07 -3.97 -11.51
N PRO A 152 -7.30 -3.64 -11.99
CA PRO A 152 -8.14 -4.58 -12.73
C PRO A 152 -7.47 -5.17 -13.98
N PRO A 153 -8.01 -6.26 -14.54
CA PRO A 153 -7.59 -6.80 -15.83
C PRO A 153 -7.66 -5.73 -16.93
N GLY A 154 -6.70 -5.76 -17.86
CA GLY A 154 -6.56 -4.78 -18.94
C GLY A 154 -5.84 -3.50 -18.56
N VAL A 155 -5.51 -3.29 -17.29
CA VAL A 155 -4.64 -2.19 -16.87
C VAL A 155 -3.18 -2.63 -16.95
N PRO A 156 -2.36 -2.07 -17.87
CA PRO A 156 -1.00 -2.52 -18.06
C PRO A 156 -0.09 -2.10 -16.90
N HIS A 157 0.92 -2.93 -16.64
CA HIS A 157 2.00 -2.53 -15.75
C HIS A 157 2.69 -1.25 -16.29
N ALA A 158 2.83 -0.26 -15.43
CA ALA A 158 3.45 1.01 -15.78
C ALA A 158 4.18 1.62 -14.59
N VAL A 159 5.32 2.28 -14.87
CA VAL A 159 6.05 3.07 -13.88
C VAL A 159 6.02 4.53 -14.30
N ARG A 160 5.63 5.41 -13.40
CA ARG A 160 5.44 6.83 -13.68
C ARG A 160 6.13 7.69 -12.64
N TRP A 161 6.51 8.90 -13.05
CA TRP A 161 6.90 9.96 -12.13
C TRP A 161 5.65 10.78 -11.78
N ALA A 162 5.46 10.97 -10.49
CA ALA A 162 4.32 11.72 -9.97
C ALA A 162 4.76 12.78 -8.96
N THR A 163 3.90 13.76 -8.76
CA THR A 163 3.98 14.75 -7.67
C THR A 163 2.59 14.90 -7.03
N ILE A 164 2.56 15.29 -5.76
CA ILE A 164 1.33 15.72 -5.09
C ILE A 164 1.34 17.24 -5.01
N GLU A 165 0.22 17.85 -5.31
CA GLU A 165 0.00 19.30 -5.16
C GLU A 165 -1.15 19.55 -4.20
N CYS A 166 -0.89 20.38 -3.19
CA CYS A 166 -1.87 20.86 -2.21
C CYS A 166 -1.69 22.36 -2.06
N ALA A 167 -2.77 23.14 -2.19
CA ALA A 167 -2.75 24.59 -2.01
C ALA A 167 -1.54 25.29 -2.68
N ASP A 168 -0.53 25.65 -1.89
CA ASP A 168 0.69 26.36 -2.31
C ASP A 168 1.94 25.48 -2.34
N ALA A 169 1.80 24.18 -2.03
CA ALA A 169 2.89 23.22 -1.95
C ALA A 169 2.83 22.12 -3.03
N ARG A 170 4.00 21.67 -3.48
CA ARG A 170 4.16 20.52 -4.36
C ARG A 170 5.22 19.60 -3.76
N SER A 171 4.97 18.28 -3.81
CA SER A 171 5.98 17.31 -3.41
C SER A 171 7.14 17.27 -4.41
N LYS A 172 8.33 16.86 -3.93
CA LYS A 172 9.36 16.38 -4.84
C LYS A 172 8.79 15.23 -5.68
N PRO A 173 9.25 15.06 -6.94
CA PRO A 173 8.84 13.94 -7.77
C PRO A 173 9.19 12.61 -7.12
N PHE A 174 8.26 11.65 -7.21
CA PHE A 174 8.46 10.28 -6.76
C PHE A 174 8.05 9.29 -7.85
N ARG A 175 8.61 8.09 -7.80
CA ARG A 175 8.23 7.01 -8.71
C ARG A 175 7.09 6.21 -8.09
N TRP A 176 6.12 5.88 -8.92
CA TRP A 176 5.01 5.02 -8.56
C TRP A 176 4.76 4.00 -9.68
N ALA A 177 4.51 2.75 -9.32
CA ALA A 177 4.09 1.75 -10.27
C ALA A 177 2.60 1.46 -10.15
N VAL A 178 2.00 1.11 -11.29
CA VAL A 178 0.69 0.45 -11.36
C VAL A 178 0.95 -0.97 -11.81
N LEU A 179 0.42 -1.95 -11.09
CA LEU A 179 0.53 -3.37 -11.42
C LEU A 179 -0.89 -3.93 -11.62
N GLY A 180 -1.21 -4.34 -12.84
CA GLY A 180 -2.48 -4.98 -13.16
C GLY A 180 -2.46 -6.49 -12.94
N VAL A 181 -3.65 -7.07 -12.85
CA VAL A 181 -3.86 -8.52 -12.73
C VAL A 181 -3.09 -9.31 -13.79
N ASP A 182 -3.06 -8.81 -15.02
CA ASP A 182 -2.46 -9.54 -16.16
C ASP A 182 -0.93 -9.69 -16.04
N ASP A 183 -0.28 -8.80 -15.30
CA ASP A 183 1.18 -8.77 -15.11
C ASP A 183 1.65 -9.35 -13.76
N VAL A 184 0.74 -9.55 -12.79
CA VAL A 184 1.13 -9.88 -11.41
C VAL A 184 1.90 -11.20 -11.31
N ALA A 185 1.52 -12.22 -12.07
CA ALA A 185 2.21 -13.52 -12.04
C ALA A 185 3.67 -13.41 -12.53
N ARG A 186 3.91 -12.64 -13.59
CA ARG A 186 5.26 -12.37 -14.09
C ARG A 186 6.10 -11.60 -13.07
N VAL A 187 5.55 -10.53 -12.50
CA VAL A 187 6.25 -9.69 -11.52
C VAL A 187 6.54 -10.48 -10.23
N ALA A 188 5.59 -11.30 -9.77
CA ALA A 188 5.77 -12.18 -8.62
C ALA A 188 6.91 -13.20 -8.87
N ALA A 189 6.93 -13.86 -10.05
CA ALA A 189 7.98 -14.81 -10.41
C ALA A 189 9.37 -14.16 -10.43
N GLU A 190 9.50 -12.94 -10.96
CA GLU A 190 10.75 -12.18 -10.92
C GLU A 190 11.18 -11.83 -9.48
N ALA A 191 10.25 -11.71 -8.55
CA ALA A 191 10.51 -11.51 -7.12
C ALA A 191 10.79 -12.82 -6.35
N GLY A 192 10.66 -13.98 -7.01
CA GLY A 192 10.83 -15.30 -6.40
C GLY A 192 9.60 -15.79 -5.64
N LEU A 193 8.41 -15.31 -6.03
CA LEU A 193 7.12 -15.67 -5.49
C LEU A 193 6.23 -16.33 -6.56
N VAL A 194 5.25 -17.11 -6.12
CA VAL A 194 4.21 -17.70 -6.97
C VAL A 194 2.91 -16.97 -6.70
N ALA A 195 2.26 -16.52 -7.75
CA ALA A 195 0.95 -15.89 -7.66
C ALA A 195 -0.15 -16.95 -7.62
N GLY A 196 -1.05 -16.84 -6.65
CA GLY A 196 -2.31 -17.58 -6.64
C GLY A 196 -3.32 -16.99 -7.64
N GLU A 197 -4.53 -17.54 -7.65
CA GLU A 197 -5.60 -17.06 -8.51
C GLU A 197 -6.03 -15.63 -8.13
N PRO A 198 -6.09 -14.70 -9.09
CA PRO A 198 -6.62 -13.36 -8.85
C PRO A 198 -8.08 -13.41 -8.37
N ARG A 199 -8.41 -12.58 -7.41
CA ARG A 199 -9.76 -12.48 -6.85
C ARG A 199 -10.30 -11.08 -7.03
N ARG A 200 -11.49 -10.99 -7.61
CA ARG A 200 -12.27 -9.75 -7.63
C ARG A 200 -12.98 -9.61 -6.28
N LEU A 201 -12.84 -8.45 -5.66
CA LEU A 201 -13.54 -8.15 -4.41
C LEU A 201 -14.98 -7.68 -4.68
N SER A 202 -15.76 -7.48 -3.63
CA SER A 202 -17.14 -6.98 -3.73
C SER A 202 -17.24 -5.61 -4.41
N ASP A 203 -16.20 -4.78 -4.28
CA ASP A 203 -16.00 -3.62 -5.14
C ASP A 203 -15.46 -4.11 -6.50
N PRO A 204 -16.18 -3.87 -7.62
CA PRO A 204 -15.83 -4.42 -8.92
C PRO A 204 -14.50 -3.93 -9.50
N ASP A 205 -13.99 -2.80 -9.03
CA ASP A 205 -12.74 -2.21 -9.50
C ASP A 205 -11.53 -2.63 -8.65
N ARG A 206 -11.77 -3.38 -7.56
CA ARG A 206 -10.75 -3.87 -6.64
C ARG A 206 -10.46 -5.35 -6.86
N TRP A 207 -9.18 -5.65 -7.07
CA TRP A 207 -8.66 -6.99 -7.29
C TRP A 207 -7.49 -7.28 -6.37
N CYS A 208 -7.36 -8.51 -5.93
CA CYS A 208 -6.25 -8.92 -5.09
C CYS A 208 -5.70 -10.28 -5.47
N VAL A 209 -4.46 -10.54 -5.08
CA VAL A 209 -3.76 -11.81 -5.28
C VAL A 209 -2.98 -12.15 -4.01
N VAL A 210 -2.93 -13.43 -3.67
CA VAL A 210 -2.04 -13.95 -2.64
C VAL A 210 -0.78 -14.47 -3.32
N LEU A 211 0.38 -14.04 -2.85
CA LEU A 211 1.68 -14.49 -3.35
C LEU A 211 2.39 -15.27 -2.25
N GLU A 212 2.98 -16.42 -2.60
CA GLU A 212 3.65 -17.31 -1.65
C GLU A 212 5.02 -17.76 -2.20
N GLU A 213 5.90 -18.27 -1.35
CA GLU A 213 7.12 -18.87 -1.84
C GLU A 213 6.85 -20.17 -2.62
N PRO A 214 7.65 -20.49 -3.62
CA PRO A 214 7.56 -21.78 -4.31
C PRO A 214 7.73 -22.94 -3.30
N SER A 215 6.89 -23.97 -3.43
CA SER A 215 6.95 -25.21 -2.62
C SER A 215 8.20 -26.01 -2.88
#